data_fedf6d7e1df1838d60ed547b5a146ccf
#
_entry.id   fedf6d7e1df1838d60ed547b5a146ccf
#
_cell.length_a   1.000
_cell.length_b   1.000
_cell.length_c   1.000
_cell.angle_alpha   90.00
_cell.angle_beta   90.00
_cell.angle_gamma   90.00
#
_symmetry.space_group_name_H-M   'P 1'
#
loop_
_entity.id
_entity.type
_entity.pdbx_description
1 polymer ?
#
loop_
_entity_poly.entity_id
_entity_poly.type
_entity_poly.pdbx_seq_one_letter_code
_entity_poly.pdbx_strand_id
1 'polypeptide(L)'
;MTAARPHFSLVIPVYRNEASLPDLLAAVAWLAGRLPGALELVVVVDASPDASYGYLLEHLPRQPFASQLLLLARNFGSFAAIREGMRLARGDYMAVMAADLQEPIELMERFFVSLAANEADVVVGSREARADPWLQRLPAQLFWATYRRLINPDIPPGGVDVFGCTRRFAAHLVALPEARSSLVGQLFWLGHRRKVLGYRRAARVHGKSAWSLRRKVAYLSDSLFAFSDLPIRILLGVGVLGLSLALILALVVVVAKVSGRVPVPGYAAIMVAMTFFAGLNALGLGLIGSYAWRAYENSKQRPLALVLDRHAFEGEDAR
;
A
#
# COMPACT_ATOMS: atom_id res chain seq x y z
N MET A 1 38.03 -12.80 2.25
CA MET A 1 37.67 -11.42 2.65
C MET A 1 36.15 -11.38 2.70
N THR A 2 35.54 -11.15 3.84
CA THR A 2 34.06 -10.94 3.92
C THR A 2 33.75 -9.64 3.20
N ALA A 3 32.94 -9.70 2.12
CA ALA A 3 32.48 -8.51 1.42
C ALA A 3 31.88 -7.51 2.44
N ALA A 4 32.30 -6.25 2.37
CA ALA A 4 31.81 -5.21 3.27
C ALA A 4 30.30 -5.12 3.15
N ARG A 5 29.60 -5.05 4.28
CA ARG A 5 28.14 -4.92 4.31
C ARG A 5 27.73 -3.63 3.59
N PRO A 6 26.79 -3.68 2.64
CA PRO A 6 26.33 -2.47 1.96
C PRO A 6 25.70 -1.49 2.94
N HIS A 7 25.94 -0.20 2.71
CA HIS A 7 25.37 0.86 3.54
C HIS A 7 23.94 1.20 3.11
N PHE A 8 23.68 1.11 1.80
CA PHE A 8 22.40 1.44 1.19
C PHE A 8 21.81 0.22 0.45
N SER A 9 20.49 0.03 0.51
CA SER A 9 19.78 -0.96 -0.28
C SER A 9 18.61 -0.30 -1.02
N LEU A 10 18.56 -0.51 -2.35
CA LEU A 10 17.43 -0.10 -3.17
C LEU A 10 16.58 -1.32 -3.51
N VAL A 11 15.32 -1.34 -3.08
CA VAL A 11 14.37 -2.44 -3.29
C VAL A 11 13.43 -2.09 -4.44
N ILE A 12 13.36 -2.94 -5.45
CA ILE A 12 12.58 -2.72 -6.66
C ILE A 12 11.68 -3.93 -6.95
N PRO A 13 10.34 -3.81 -6.81
CA PRO A 13 9.42 -4.83 -7.27
C PRO A 13 9.27 -4.75 -8.81
N VAL A 14 9.33 -5.89 -9.50
CA VAL A 14 9.25 -6.00 -10.96
C VAL A 14 8.07 -6.87 -11.36
N TYR A 15 7.17 -6.33 -12.20
CA TYR A 15 6.08 -7.06 -12.83
C TYR A 15 5.71 -6.41 -14.16
N ARG A 16 5.97 -7.10 -15.28
CA ARG A 16 5.76 -6.61 -16.66
C ARG A 16 6.53 -5.32 -16.95
N ASN A 17 7.81 -5.34 -16.59
CA ASN A 17 8.70 -4.17 -16.73
C ASN A 17 9.92 -4.45 -17.60
N GLU A 18 9.94 -5.53 -18.40
CA GLU A 18 11.08 -5.93 -19.24
C GLU A 18 11.67 -4.76 -20.03
N ALA A 19 10.82 -3.98 -20.71
CA ALA A 19 11.27 -2.87 -21.55
C ALA A 19 11.95 -1.72 -20.78
N SER A 20 11.74 -1.59 -19.47
CA SER A 20 12.35 -0.53 -18.65
C SER A 20 13.61 -0.99 -17.91
N LEU A 21 13.94 -2.28 -17.93
CA LEU A 21 15.06 -2.82 -17.15
C LEU A 21 16.43 -2.30 -17.60
N PRO A 22 16.75 -2.11 -18.90
CA PRO A 22 18.00 -1.52 -19.31
C PRO A 22 18.23 -0.13 -18.71
N ASP A 23 17.24 0.74 -18.84
CA ASP A 23 17.30 2.10 -18.32
C ASP A 23 17.34 2.11 -16.77
N LEU A 24 16.65 1.18 -16.15
CA LEU A 24 16.65 1.00 -14.69
C LEU A 24 18.05 0.64 -14.19
N LEU A 25 18.72 -0.33 -14.79
CA LEU A 25 20.07 -0.74 -14.39
C LEU A 25 21.08 0.39 -14.59
N ALA A 26 20.98 1.14 -15.69
CA ALA A 26 21.81 2.32 -15.93
C ALA A 26 21.58 3.41 -14.87
N ALA A 27 20.32 3.68 -14.49
CA ALA A 27 19.98 4.64 -13.45
C ALA A 27 20.51 4.22 -12.07
N VAL A 28 20.43 2.93 -11.75
CA VAL A 28 20.97 2.40 -10.49
C VAL A 28 22.50 2.48 -10.46
N ALA A 29 23.19 2.20 -11.58
CA ALA A 29 24.64 2.35 -11.69
C ALA A 29 25.06 3.81 -11.48
N TRP A 30 24.32 4.75 -12.06
CA TRP A 30 24.53 6.19 -11.83
C TRP A 30 24.36 6.55 -10.34
N LEU A 31 23.31 6.03 -9.68
CA LEU A 31 23.07 6.26 -8.25
C LEU A 31 24.21 5.69 -7.40
N ALA A 32 24.68 4.47 -7.71
CA ALA A 32 25.77 3.82 -6.98
C ALA A 32 27.06 4.65 -7.00
N GLY A 33 27.39 5.28 -8.15
CA GLY A 33 28.56 6.15 -8.27
C GLY A 33 28.45 7.50 -7.51
N ARG A 34 27.28 7.87 -7.02
CA ARG A 34 27.05 9.14 -6.30
C ARG A 34 26.91 8.98 -4.80
N LEU A 35 26.61 7.79 -4.32
CA LEU A 35 26.42 7.56 -2.90
C LEU A 35 27.77 7.46 -2.17
N PRO A 36 27.87 7.96 -0.92
CA PRO A 36 29.09 7.91 -0.13
C PRO A 36 29.41 6.54 0.48
N GLY A 37 28.77 5.47 -0.02
CA GLY A 37 28.95 4.11 0.47
C GLY A 37 28.35 3.09 -0.47
N ALA A 38 28.64 1.82 -0.25
CA ALA A 38 28.23 0.73 -1.11
C ALA A 38 26.70 0.61 -1.21
N LEU A 39 26.20 0.55 -2.45
CA LEU A 39 24.81 0.29 -2.78
C LEU A 39 24.59 -1.19 -3.06
N GLU A 40 23.51 -1.74 -2.54
CA GLU A 40 22.95 -3.03 -2.92
C GLU A 40 21.62 -2.81 -3.66
N LEU A 41 21.43 -3.47 -4.79
CA LEU A 41 20.14 -3.54 -5.48
C LEU A 41 19.43 -4.85 -5.12
N VAL A 42 18.21 -4.78 -4.60
CA VAL A 42 17.36 -5.95 -4.34
C VAL A 42 16.17 -5.93 -5.29
N VAL A 43 16.18 -6.79 -6.29
CA VAL A 43 15.10 -6.90 -7.28
C VAL A 43 14.21 -8.08 -6.93
N VAL A 44 12.90 -7.82 -6.87
CA VAL A 44 11.90 -8.86 -6.59
C VAL A 44 10.96 -8.99 -7.77
N VAL A 45 11.12 -10.03 -8.56
CA VAL A 45 10.25 -10.37 -9.69
C VAL A 45 9.02 -11.10 -9.15
N ASP A 46 7.87 -10.43 -9.24
CA ASP A 46 6.58 -10.92 -8.70
C ASP A 46 5.87 -11.84 -9.71
N ALA A 47 6.53 -12.96 -10.05
CA ALA A 47 6.10 -13.94 -11.07
C ALA A 47 5.67 -13.25 -12.38
N SER A 48 6.53 -12.39 -12.90
CA SER A 48 6.27 -11.68 -14.15
C SER A 48 6.17 -12.65 -15.33
N PRO A 49 5.15 -12.53 -16.20
CA PRO A 49 4.98 -13.43 -17.34
C PRO A 49 5.87 -13.08 -18.55
N ASP A 50 6.59 -11.94 -18.52
CA ASP A 50 7.52 -11.48 -19.55
C ASP A 50 8.94 -11.99 -19.25
N ALA A 51 9.92 -11.60 -20.08
CA ALA A 51 11.31 -12.02 -19.91
C ALA A 51 12.08 -11.27 -18.81
N SER A 52 11.41 -10.48 -17.94
CA SER A 52 12.07 -9.67 -16.89
C SER A 52 13.02 -10.48 -16.02
N TYR A 53 12.65 -11.70 -15.60
CA TYR A 53 13.49 -12.53 -14.74
C TYR A 53 14.77 -12.99 -15.48
N GLY A 54 14.63 -13.52 -16.69
CA GLY A 54 15.75 -13.97 -17.53
C GLY A 54 16.71 -12.84 -17.84
N TYR A 55 16.17 -11.66 -18.18
CA TYR A 55 16.98 -10.46 -18.44
C TYR A 55 17.81 -10.07 -17.22
N LEU A 56 17.20 -10.02 -16.04
CA LEU A 56 17.89 -9.67 -14.79
C LEU A 56 18.94 -10.70 -14.39
N LEU A 57 18.64 -11.99 -14.57
CA LEU A 57 19.58 -13.07 -14.27
C LEU A 57 20.87 -12.96 -15.11
N GLU A 58 20.75 -12.53 -16.37
CA GLU A 58 21.89 -12.34 -17.28
C GLU A 58 22.67 -11.04 -17.01
N HIS A 59 21.99 -9.94 -16.66
CA HIS A 59 22.61 -8.61 -16.63
C HIS A 59 23.04 -8.14 -15.26
N LEU A 60 22.45 -8.64 -14.15
CA LEU A 60 22.85 -8.25 -12.79
C LEU A 60 24.29 -8.65 -12.43
N PRO A 61 24.83 -9.80 -12.87
CA PRO A 61 26.23 -10.16 -12.57
C PRO A 61 27.28 -9.21 -13.15
N ARG A 62 26.89 -8.40 -14.15
CA ARG A 62 27.76 -7.45 -14.87
C ARG A 62 27.68 -6.03 -14.31
N GLN A 63 26.92 -5.81 -13.23
CA GLN A 63 26.74 -4.47 -12.67
C GLN A 63 27.86 -4.12 -11.68
N PRO A 64 28.18 -2.81 -11.53
CA PRO A 64 29.24 -2.37 -10.61
C PRO A 64 28.82 -2.41 -9.14
N PHE A 65 27.58 -2.78 -8.82
CA PHE A 65 27.04 -2.85 -7.47
C PHE A 65 26.59 -4.26 -7.10
N ALA A 66 26.60 -4.56 -5.80
CA ALA A 66 26.06 -5.82 -5.29
C ALA A 66 24.56 -5.92 -5.55
N SER A 67 24.07 -7.11 -5.88
CA SER A 67 22.63 -7.28 -6.13
C SER A 67 22.08 -8.61 -5.63
N GLN A 68 20.78 -8.62 -5.34
CA GLN A 68 19.99 -9.82 -5.08
C GLN A 68 18.80 -9.85 -6.05
N LEU A 69 18.57 -11.00 -6.65
CA LEU A 69 17.43 -11.27 -7.52
C LEU A 69 16.54 -12.33 -6.87
N LEU A 70 15.28 -12.01 -6.65
CA LEU A 70 14.27 -12.91 -6.11
C LEU A 70 13.19 -13.15 -7.14
N LEU A 71 12.76 -14.41 -7.26
CA LEU A 71 11.57 -14.80 -8.02
C LEU A 71 10.49 -15.27 -7.06
N LEU A 72 9.31 -14.67 -7.09
CA LEU A 72 8.16 -15.12 -6.31
C LEU A 72 7.41 -16.23 -7.06
N ALA A 73 6.83 -17.17 -6.31
CA ALA A 73 6.15 -18.35 -6.86
C ALA A 73 4.87 -18.02 -7.66
N ARG A 74 4.24 -16.88 -7.40
CA ARG A 74 3.10 -16.33 -8.14
C ARG A 74 3.05 -14.81 -7.94
N ASN A 75 2.17 -14.11 -8.66
CA ASN A 75 1.93 -12.69 -8.39
C ASN A 75 1.23 -12.53 -7.03
N PHE A 76 1.95 -11.99 -6.05
CA PHE A 76 1.48 -11.65 -4.71
C PHE A 76 1.14 -10.16 -4.58
N GLY A 77 1.57 -9.33 -5.55
CA GLY A 77 1.41 -7.89 -5.57
C GLY A 77 2.64 -7.13 -5.06
N SER A 78 2.76 -5.88 -5.50
CA SER A 78 3.95 -5.05 -5.25
C SER A 78 4.28 -4.90 -3.75
N PHE A 79 3.29 -4.82 -2.87
CA PHE A 79 3.52 -4.65 -1.43
C PHE A 79 4.15 -5.89 -0.79
N ALA A 80 3.72 -7.08 -1.20
CA ALA A 80 4.34 -8.32 -0.74
C ALA A 80 5.77 -8.44 -1.28
N ALA A 81 6.00 -8.12 -2.56
CA ALA A 81 7.33 -8.11 -3.17
C ALA A 81 8.27 -7.11 -2.48
N ILE A 82 7.80 -5.88 -2.19
CA ILE A 82 8.59 -4.89 -1.44
C ILE A 82 9.00 -5.41 -0.08
N ARG A 83 8.07 -6.02 0.67
CA ARG A 83 8.36 -6.54 2.01
C ARG A 83 9.38 -7.67 1.98
N GLU A 84 9.29 -8.59 1.00
CA GLU A 84 10.29 -9.65 0.82
C GLU A 84 11.67 -9.07 0.44
N GLY A 85 11.70 -8.07 -0.45
CA GLY A 85 12.95 -7.37 -0.76
C GLY A 85 13.56 -6.69 0.46
N MET A 86 12.76 -5.98 1.25
CA MET A 86 13.22 -5.32 2.49
C MET A 86 13.70 -6.32 3.55
N ARG A 87 13.06 -7.50 3.64
CA ARG A 87 13.47 -8.56 4.58
C ARG A 87 14.87 -9.08 4.28
N LEU A 88 15.26 -9.09 3.00
CA LEU A 88 16.55 -9.62 2.54
C LEU A 88 17.59 -8.53 2.32
N ALA A 89 17.18 -7.27 2.25
CA ALA A 89 18.08 -6.14 2.12
C ALA A 89 19.06 -6.03 3.29
N ARG A 90 20.35 -5.79 2.99
CA ARG A 90 21.45 -5.77 3.94
C ARG A 90 21.91 -4.38 4.34
N GLY A 91 21.49 -3.32 3.61
CA GLY A 91 21.85 -1.93 3.87
C GLY A 91 21.30 -1.38 5.19
N ASP A 92 21.96 -0.39 5.77
CA ASP A 92 21.50 0.29 6.98
C ASP A 92 20.35 1.26 6.67
N TYR A 93 20.32 1.75 5.44
CA TYR A 93 19.27 2.59 4.87
C TYR A 93 18.69 1.88 3.65
N MET A 94 17.38 1.85 3.56
CA MET A 94 16.65 1.19 2.49
C MET A 94 15.77 2.21 1.77
N ALA A 95 15.67 2.11 0.44
CA ALA A 95 14.70 2.86 -0.34
C ALA A 95 13.91 1.91 -1.25
N VAL A 96 12.68 2.28 -1.58
CA VAL A 96 11.80 1.53 -2.46
C VAL A 96 11.44 2.40 -3.64
N MET A 97 11.59 1.89 -4.86
CA MET A 97 11.27 2.57 -6.11
C MET A 97 10.54 1.62 -7.06
N ALA A 98 9.70 2.16 -7.93
CA ALA A 98 9.09 1.37 -9.01
C ALA A 98 10.08 1.15 -10.17
N ALA A 99 9.94 0.02 -10.88
CA ALA A 99 10.82 -0.34 -12.00
C ALA A 99 10.56 0.47 -13.28
N ASP A 100 9.52 1.31 -13.33
CA ASP A 100 9.11 2.06 -14.52
C ASP A 100 9.72 3.47 -14.63
N LEU A 101 10.63 3.81 -13.72
CA LEU A 101 11.36 5.09 -13.69
C LEU A 101 10.45 6.34 -13.73
N GLN A 102 9.21 6.23 -13.27
CA GLN A 102 8.33 7.40 -13.15
C GLN A 102 8.76 8.32 -12.00
N GLU A 103 9.41 7.79 -11.01
CA GLU A 103 10.09 8.53 -9.94
C GLU A 103 11.55 8.77 -10.34
N PRO A 104 12.04 10.03 -10.27
CA PRO A 104 13.42 10.34 -10.62
C PRO A 104 14.39 9.64 -9.67
N ILE A 105 15.46 9.07 -10.20
CA ILE A 105 16.47 8.34 -9.41
C ILE A 105 17.16 9.24 -8.38
N GLU A 106 17.26 10.54 -8.65
CA GLU A 106 17.79 11.56 -7.76
C GLU A 106 16.96 11.70 -6.46
N LEU A 107 15.69 11.28 -6.49
CA LEU A 107 14.87 11.23 -5.30
C LEU A 107 15.39 10.17 -4.33
N MET A 108 15.88 9.04 -4.84
CA MET A 108 16.49 7.98 -4.02
C MET A 108 17.78 8.46 -3.36
N GLU A 109 18.63 9.19 -4.10
CA GLU A 109 19.81 9.86 -3.52
C GLU A 109 19.41 10.77 -2.35
N ARG A 110 18.40 11.63 -2.55
CA ARG A 110 17.89 12.53 -1.49
C ARG A 110 17.34 11.79 -0.29
N PHE A 111 16.69 10.62 -0.50
CA PHE A 111 16.22 9.76 0.59
C PHE A 111 17.40 9.26 1.42
N PHE A 112 18.40 8.69 0.77
CA PHE A 112 19.57 8.14 1.43
C PHE A 112 20.37 9.21 2.18
N VAL A 113 20.56 10.38 1.59
CA VAL A 113 21.23 11.53 2.24
C VAL A 113 20.49 11.96 3.50
N SER A 114 19.15 12.13 3.43
CA SER A 114 18.35 12.53 4.60
C SER A 114 18.36 11.47 5.71
N LEU A 115 18.34 10.17 5.35
CA LEU A 115 18.40 9.08 6.33
C LEU A 115 19.78 8.99 6.98
N ALA A 116 20.86 9.07 6.19
CA ALA A 116 22.23 9.04 6.67
C ALA A 116 22.56 10.26 7.58
N ALA A 117 21.98 11.41 7.27
CA ALA A 117 22.07 12.61 8.14
C ALA A 117 21.20 12.50 9.41
N ASN A 118 20.51 11.37 9.64
CA ASN A 118 19.60 11.15 10.79
C ASN A 118 18.48 12.19 10.94
N GLU A 119 18.03 12.76 9.81
CA GLU A 119 16.94 13.76 9.82
C GLU A 119 15.57 13.11 10.06
N ALA A 120 15.41 11.84 9.67
CA ALA A 120 14.19 11.05 9.82
C ALA A 120 14.49 9.56 9.90
N ASP A 121 13.55 8.77 10.40
CA ASP A 121 13.59 7.31 10.39
C ASP A 121 12.93 6.74 9.12
N VAL A 122 12.00 7.52 8.53
CA VAL A 122 11.36 7.24 7.25
C VAL A 122 11.19 8.54 6.44
N VAL A 123 11.53 8.48 5.16
CA VAL A 123 11.36 9.57 4.19
C VAL A 123 10.37 9.11 3.14
N VAL A 124 9.32 9.89 2.88
CA VAL A 124 8.28 9.55 1.91
C VAL A 124 8.29 10.53 0.74
N GLY A 125 8.16 9.99 -0.47
CA GLY A 125 8.00 10.78 -1.68
C GLY A 125 6.54 11.17 -1.88
N SER A 126 6.26 12.46 -1.98
CA SER A 126 4.94 13.00 -2.30
C SER A 126 4.96 13.70 -3.63
N ARG A 127 3.97 13.40 -4.47
CA ARG A 127 3.85 14.07 -5.76
C ARG A 127 3.53 15.54 -5.58
N GLU A 128 4.35 16.41 -6.17
CA GLU A 128 3.99 17.81 -6.34
C GLU A 128 2.84 17.92 -7.36
N ALA A 129 1.98 18.93 -7.18
CA ALA A 129 0.79 19.11 -8.00
C ALA A 129 1.14 19.13 -9.51
N ARG A 130 0.52 18.24 -10.28
CA ARG A 130 0.66 18.18 -11.73
C ARG A 130 0.01 19.37 -12.43
N ALA A 131 0.57 19.73 -13.60
CA ALA A 131 -0.13 20.50 -14.63
C ALA A 131 -1.17 19.67 -15.41
N ASP A 132 -1.79 18.65 -14.80
CA ASP A 132 -2.80 17.81 -15.45
C ASP A 132 -4.15 18.54 -15.59
N PRO A 133 -4.95 18.24 -16.64
CA PRO A 133 -6.31 18.75 -16.79
C PRO A 133 -7.16 18.45 -15.56
N TRP A 134 -7.98 19.40 -15.14
CA TRP A 134 -8.77 19.35 -13.90
C TRP A 134 -9.66 18.09 -13.76
N LEU A 135 -10.16 17.55 -14.88
CA LEU A 135 -10.98 16.33 -14.93
C LEU A 135 -10.24 15.05 -14.45
N GLN A 136 -8.90 15.00 -14.59
CA GLN A 136 -8.11 13.86 -14.13
C GLN A 136 -7.60 14.04 -12.69
N ARG A 137 -7.56 15.29 -12.18
CA ARG A 137 -7.15 15.62 -10.82
C ARG A 137 -8.23 15.30 -9.79
N LEU A 138 -9.51 15.61 -10.12
CA LEU A 138 -10.61 15.54 -9.17
C LEU A 138 -10.78 14.16 -8.52
N PRO A 139 -10.78 13.02 -9.27
CA PRO A 139 -10.90 11.70 -8.66
C PRO A 139 -9.72 11.32 -7.76
N ALA A 140 -8.50 11.73 -8.13
CA ALA A 140 -7.32 11.44 -7.32
C ALA A 140 -7.26 12.29 -6.05
N GLN A 141 -7.62 13.58 -6.14
CA GLN A 141 -7.71 14.48 -5.00
C GLN A 141 -8.80 14.03 -4.03
N LEU A 142 -9.98 13.66 -4.54
CA LEU A 142 -11.08 13.15 -3.71
C LEU A 142 -10.67 11.85 -3.02
N PHE A 143 -10.03 10.93 -3.74
CA PHE A 143 -9.52 9.69 -3.15
C PHE A 143 -8.56 9.97 -2.00
N TRP A 144 -7.52 10.80 -2.21
CA TRP A 144 -6.53 11.08 -1.17
C TRP A 144 -7.09 11.95 -0.04
N ALA A 145 -8.02 12.88 -0.33
CA ALA A 145 -8.71 13.65 0.70
C ALA A 145 -9.55 12.74 1.61
N THR A 146 -10.31 11.82 1.01
CA THR A 146 -11.10 10.82 1.74
C THR A 146 -10.18 9.88 2.52
N TYR A 147 -9.12 9.40 1.90
CA TYR A 147 -8.15 8.50 2.53
C TYR A 147 -7.49 9.15 3.77
N ARG A 148 -7.03 10.40 3.63
CA ARG A 148 -6.45 11.17 4.75
C ARG A 148 -7.44 11.37 5.89
N ARG A 149 -8.70 11.73 5.56
CA ARG A 149 -9.72 11.98 6.57
C ARG A 149 -10.13 10.72 7.33
N LEU A 150 -10.12 9.56 6.67
CA LEU A 150 -10.64 8.31 7.23
C LEU A 150 -9.55 7.42 7.83
N ILE A 151 -8.30 7.53 7.36
CA ILE A 151 -7.22 6.61 7.73
C ILE A 151 -6.15 7.31 8.57
N ASN A 152 -5.49 8.32 8.00
CA ASN A 152 -4.47 9.08 8.73
C ASN A 152 -4.28 10.48 8.10
N PRO A 153 -4.51 11.56 8.88
CA PRO A 153 -4.39 12.94 8.39
C PRO A 153 -2.96 13.34 8.03
N ASP A 154 -1.94 12.66 8.56
CA ASP A 154 -0.53 12.95 8.31
C ASP A 154 -0.06 12.54 6.90
N ILE A 155 -0.86 11.75 6.17
CA ILE A 155 -0.52 11.36 4.81
C ILE A 155 -0.54 12.59 3.90
N PRO A 156 0.53 12.84 3.10
CA PRO A 156 0.60 14.03 2.26
C PRO A 156 -0.50 14.06 1.19
N PRO A 157 -0.94 15.26 0.75
CA PRO A 157 -2.04 15.41 -0.22
C PRO A 157 -1.79 14.70 -1.56
N GLY A 158 -0.54 14.59 -1.98
CA GLY A 158 -0.13 13.87 -3.21
C GLY A 158 -0.12 12.35 -3.08
N GLY A 159 -0.39 11.82 -1.89
CA GLY A 159 -0.20 10.41 -1.57
C GLY A 159 1.27 10.04 -1.38
N VAL A 160 1.54 8.75 -1.22
CA VAL A 160 2.88 8.19 -1.10
C VAL A 160 3.02 7.05 -2.10
N ASP A 161 3.98 7.17 -3.01
CA ASP A 161 4.27 6.14 -4.01
C ASP A 161 5.57 5.40 -3.68
N VAL A 162 6.55 6.13 -3.14
CA VAL A 162 7.90 5.66 -2.83
C VAL A 162 8.32 6.15 -1.45
N PHE A 163 9.20 5.41 -0.82
CA PHE A 163 9.73 5.76 0.49
C PHE A 163 11.14 5.21 0.69
N GLY A 164 11.86 5.82 1.63
CA GLY A 164 13.11 5.29 2.18
C GLY A 164 13.01 5.20 3.70
N CYS A 165 13.76 4.32 4.32
CA CYS A 165 13.74 4.14 5.77
C CYS A 165 15.06 3.57 6.31
N THR A 166 15.24 3.72 7.62
CA THR A 166 16.32 3.06 8.36
C THR A 166 16.04 1.56 8.49
N ARG A 167 17.07 0.76 8.70
CA ARG A 167 16.97 -0.67 9.00
C ARG A 167 16.04 -0.96 10.17
N ARG A 168 16.10 -0.13 11.21
CA ARG A 168 15.22 -0.26 12.39
C ARG A 168 13.75 -0.15 12.01
N PHE A 169 13.41 0.85 11.20
CA PHE A 169 12.04 1.02 10.70
C PHE A 169 11.62 -0.15 9.82
N ALA A 170 12.49 -0.56 8.89
CA ALA A 170 12.25 -1.69 7.99
C ALA A 170 11.96 -2.99 8.78
N ALA A 171 12.71 -3.25 9.85
CA ALA A 171 12.48 -4.40 10.72
C ALA A 171 11.08 -4.38 11.36
N HIS A 172 10.62 -3.23 11.85
CA HIS A 172 9.27 -3.09 12.39
C HIS A 172 8.20 -3.27 11.29
N LEU A 173 8.40 -2.70 10.10
CA LEU A 173 7.46 -2.82 9.00
C LEU A 173 7.32 -4.27 8.51
N VAL A 174 8.44 -4.97 8.37
CA VAL A 174 8.47 -6.37 7.92
C VAL A 174 7.89 -7.32 8.98
N ALA A 175 7.98 -6.97 10.26
CA ALA A 175 7.42 -7.75 11.36
C ALA A 175 5.88 -7.72 11.43
N LEU A 176 5.20 -6.78 10.74
CA LEU A 176 3.74 -6.73 10.71
C LEU A 176 3.17 -7.87 9.87
N PRO A 177 2.45 -8.86 10.41
CA PRO A 177 2.03 -10.07 9.68
C PRO A 177 0.74 -9.90 8.88
N GLU A 178 0.23 -8.68 8.75
CA GLU A 178 -1.09 -8.39 8.20
C GLU A 178 -1.17 -8.70 6.69
N ALA A 179 -1.92 -9.73 6.32
CA ALA A 179 -2.08 -10.18 4.94
C ALA A 179 -2.94 -9.22 4.10
N ARG A 180 -3.93 -8.56 4.73
CA ARG A 180 -4.84 -7.60 4.08
C ARG A 180 -4.72 -6.24 4.76
N SER A 181 -3.72 -5.48 4.36
CA SER A 181 -3.42 -4.16 4.90
C SER A 181 -2.87 -3.25 3.80
N SER A 182 -2.69 -1.99 4.12
CA SER A 182 -2.10 -1.00 3.25
C SER A 182 -0.67 -0.70 3.69
N LEU A 183 0.30 -0.86 2.78
CA LEU A 183 1.69 -0.51 3.06
C LEU A 183 1.82 0.95 3.48
N VAL A 184 1.11 1.87 2.78
CA VAL A 184 1.11 3.30 3.15
C VAL A 184 0.48 3.50 4.53
N GLY A 185 -0.63 2.81 4.84
CA GLY A 185 -1.23 2.85 6.17
C GLY A 185 -0.26 2.39 7.26
N GLN A 186 0.46 1.29 7.03
CA GLN A 186 1.48 0.77 7.97
C GLN A 186 2.65 1.73 8.16
N LEU A 187 3.14 2.38 7.08
CA LEU A 187 4.20 3.41 7.16
C LEU A 187 3.84 4.54 8.11
N PHE A 188 2.57 4.95 8.12
CA PHE A 188 2.09 6.04 8.98
C PHE A 188 1.67 5.57 10.38
N TRP A 189 1.23 4.32 10.50
CA TRP A 189 0.83 3.72 11.78
C TRP A 189 2.02 3.49 12.73
N LEU A 190 3.20 3.16 12.20
CA LEU A 190 4.41 2.88 12.99
C LEU A 190 4.96 4.08 13.79
N GLY A 191 4.53 5.31 13.53
CA GLY A 191 4.75 6.47 14.40
C GLY A 191 6.20 7.02 14.49
N HIS A 192 7.13 6.54 13.64
CA HIS A 192 8.51 7.03 13.60
C HIS A 192 8.62 8.45 13.05
N ARG A 193 9.81 9.11 13.24
CA ARG A 193 10.10 10.43 12.67
C ARG A 193 10.03 10.37 11.16
N ARG A 194 9.18 11.22 10.56
CA ARG A 194 8.91 11.24 9.12
C ARG A 194 9.37 12.55 8.48
N LYS A 195 9.90 12.44 7.26
CA LYS A 195 10.18 13.56 6.37
C LYS A 195 9.47 13.35 5.04
N VAL A 196 8.87 14.40 4.51
CA VAL A 196 8.21 14.35 3.19
C VAL A 196 9.09 15.09 2.19
N LEU A 197 9.43 14.46 1.08
CA LEU A 197 10.14 15.08 -0.04
C LEU A 197 9.21 15.15 -1.25
N GLY A 198 9.01 16.36 -1.75
CA GLY A 198 8.27 16.59 -2.99
C GLY A 198 9.06 16.16 -4.22
N TYR A 199 8.35 15.59 -5.21
CA TYR A 199 8.93 15.27 -6.51
C TYR A 199 7.93 15.44 -7.65
N ARG A 200 8.44 15.67 -8.85
CA ARG A 200 7.64 15.68 -10.08
C ARG A 200 7.72 14.31 -10.73
N ARG A 201 6.57 13.70 -10.94
CA ARG A 201 6.50 12.38 -11.59
C ARG A 201 6.72 12.52 -13.10
N ALA A 202 7.65 11.73 -13.64
CA ALA A 202 7.85 11.62 -15.07
C ALA A 202 6.67 10.91 -15.77
N ALA A 203 6.46 11.22 -17.04
CA ALA A 203 5.53 10.43 -17.85
C ALA A 203 6.08 9.01 -18.00
N ARG A 204 5.18 8.03 -17.99
CA ARG A 204 5.58 6.64 -18.21
C ARG A 204 6.05 6.47 -19.66
N VAL A 205 7.26 5.94 -19.81
CA VAL A 205 7.85 5.69 -21.14
C VAL A 205 7.38 4.34 -21.68
N HIS A 206 7.28 3.31 -20.82
CA HIS A 206 6.95 1.95 -21.22
C HIS A 206 5.75 1.39 -20.43
N GLY A 207 4.93 0.57 -21.09
CA GLY A 207 3.86 -0.21 -20.46
C GLY A 207 2.57 0.55 -20.13
N LYS A 208 1.60 -0.16 -19.55
CA LYS A 208 0.30 0.37 -19.09
C LYS A 208 0.20 0.25 -17.57
N SER A 209 -0.57 1.17 -16.93
CA SER A 209 -0.80 1.11 -15.48
C SER A 209 -1.51 -0.19 -15.09
N ALA A 210 -0.93 -0.94 -14.15
CA ALA A 210 -1.55 -2.12 -13.54
C ALA A 210 -2.68 -1.76 -12.55
N TRP A 211 -2.87 -0.48 -12.22
CA TRP A 211 -3.86 0.01 -11.26
C TRP A 211 -5.23 0.23 -11.90
N SER A 212 -6.03 -0.84 -12.00
CA SER A 212 -7.43 -0.76 -12.42
C SER A 212 -8.32 -0.12 -11.33
N LEU A 213 -9.51 0.39 -11.72
CA LEU A 213 -10.49 0.94 -10.77
C LEU A 213 -10.85 -0.08 -9.67
N ARG A 214 -11.05 -1.35 -10.04
CA ARG A 214 -11.31 -2.45 -9.09
C ARG A 214 -10.21 -2.59 -8.05
N ARG A 215 -8.93 -2.48 -8.46
CA ARG A 215 -7.78 -2.53 -7.53
C ARG A 215 -7.73 -1.32 -6.62
N LYS A 216 -8.07 -0.13 -7.12
CA LYS A 216 -8.14 1.09 -6.30
C LYS A 216 -9.22 1.00 -5.23
N VAL A 217 -10.42 0.50 -5.59
CA VAL A 217 -11.52 0.28 -4.64
C VAL A 217 -11.15 -0.79 -3.61
N ALA A 218 -10.56 -1.90 -4.04
CA ALA A 218 -10.10 -2.94 -3.12
C ALA A 218 -9.05 -2.39 -2.13
N TYR A 219 -8.07 -1.62 -2.62
CA TYR A 219 -7.05 -0.99 -1.78
C TYR A 219 -7.64 -0.02 -0.75
N LEU A 220 -8.61 0.83 -1.17
CA LEU A 220 -9.31 1.73 -0.26
C LEU A 220 -10.09 0.95 0.80
N SER A 221 -10.82 -0.10 0.39
CA SER A 221 -11.55 -0.98 1.30
C SER A 221 -10.60 -1.66 2.29
N ASP A 222 -9.49 -2.24 1.81
CA ASP A 222 -8.50 -2.89 2.68
C ASP A 222 -7.90 -1.90 3.68
N SER A 223 -7.59 -0.69 3.25
CA SER A 223 -7.10 0.37 4.13
C SER A 223 -8.14 0.81 5.16
N LEU A 224 -9.40 0.99 4.74
CA LEU A 224 -10.49 1.42 5.61
C LEU A 224 -10.76 0.40 6.72
N PHE A 225 -10.82 -0.88 6.35
CA PHE A 225 -11.04 -1.95 7.32
C PHE A 225 -9.84 -2.24 8.23
N ALA A 226 -8.61 -1.94 7.78
CA ALA A 226 -7.40 -2.20 8.57
C ALA A 226 -7.09 -1.06 9.56
N PHE A 227 -7.41 0.19 9.21
CA PHE A 227 -6.95 1.37 9.96
C PHE A 227 -8.09 2.28 10.45
N SER A 228 -9.37 1.89 10.27
CA SER A 228 -10.51 2.70 10.69
C SER A 228 -11.66 1.82 11.17
N ASP A 229 -12.35 2.26 12.19
CA ASP A 229 -13.60 1.68 12.70
C ASP A 229 -14.85 2.33 12.08
N LEU A 230 -14.65 3.21 11.10
CA LEU A 230 -15.72 3.96 10.46
C LEU A 230 -16.88 3.08 9.94
N PRO A 231 -16.64 1.93 9.26
CA PRO A 231 -17.73 1.08 8.81
C PRO A 231 -18.61 0.58 9.95
N ILE A 232 -18.01 0.27 11.11
CA ILE A 232 -18.73 -0.14 12.32
C ILE A 232 -19.52 1.04 12.89
N ARG A 233 -18.89 2.24 12.99
CA ARG A 233 -19.56 3.44 13.52
C ARG A 233 -20.74 3.85 12.66
N ILE A 234 -20.64 3.79 11.33
CA ILE A 234 -21.74 4.08 10.43
C ILE A 234 -22.89 3.09 10.65
N LEU A 235 -22.59 1.78 10.70
CA LEU A 235 -23.61 0.76 10.93
C LEU A 235 -24.30 0.95 12.28
N LEU A 236 -23.52 1.21 13.34
CA LEU A 236 -24.03 1.49 14.66
C LEU A 236 -24.92 2.73 14.67
N GLY A 237 -24.50 3.82 14.02
CA GLY A 237 -25.27 5.05 13.89
C GLY A 237 -26.60 4.84 13.18
N VAL A 238 -26.59 4.09 12.06
CA VAL A 238 -27.83 3.71 11.34
C VAL A 238 -28.73 2.82 12.20
N GLY A 239 -28.14 1.89 12.95
CA GLY A 239 -28.88 1.04 13.90
C GLY A 239 -29.56 1.84 15.02
N VAL A 240 -28.82 2.75 15.65
CA VAL A 240 -29.36 3.65 16.70
C VAL A 240 -30.45 4.55 16.15
N LEU A 241 -30.26 5.15 14.96
CA LEU A 241 -31.28 5.97 14.31
C LEU A 241 -32.54 5.15 14.00
N GLY A 242 -32.38 3.95 13.44
CA GLY A 242 -33.48 3.03 13.16
C GLY A 242 -34.24 2.60 14.40
N LEU A 243 -33.54 2.28 15.48
CA LEU A 243 -34.14 1.93 16.77
C LEU A 243 -34.91 3.14 17.37
N SER A 244 -34.33 4.33 17.34
CA SER A 244 -34.99 5.55 17.82
C SER A 244 -36.28 5.82 17.05
N LEU A 245 -36.25 5.70 15.72
CA LEU A 245 -37.43 5.88 14.86
C LEU A 245 -38.48 4.80 15.16
N ALA A 246 -38.08 3.54 15.35
CA ALA A 246 -38.99 2.45 15.70
C ALA A 246 -39.69 2.69 17.06
N LEU A 247 -38.95 3.17 18.07
CA LEU A 247 -39.51 3.53 19.39
C LEU A 247 -40.52 4.68 19.29
N ILE A 248 -40.21 5.73 18.49
CA ILE A 248 -41.12 6.84 18.26
C ILE A 248 -42.40 6.36 17.57
N LEU A 249 -42.26 5.54 16.53
CA LEU A 249 -43.40 4.97 15.82
C LEU A 249 -44.23 4.06 16.71
N ALA A 250 -43.59 3.21 17.54
CA ALA A 250 -44.30 2.37 18.51
C ALA A 250 -45.10 3.21 19.51
N LEU A 251 -44.51 4.29 20.03
CA LEU A 251 -45.21 5.22 20.94
C LEU A 251 -46.43 5.88 20.25
N VAL A 252 -46.26 6.37 19.03
CA VAL A 252 -47.37 6.96 18.22
C VAL A 252 -48.51 5.95 18.03
N VAL A 253 -48.18 4.70 17.68
CA VAL A 253 -49.18 3.64 17.49
C VAL A 253 -49.92 3.31 18.80
N VAL A 254 -49.18 3.22 19.91
CA VAL A 254 -49.79 2.98 21.25
C VAL A 254 -50.75 4.12 21.62
N VAL A 255 -50.32 5.37 21.46
CA VAL A 255 -51.14 6.56 21.76
C VAL A 255 -52.37 6.61 20.87
N ALA A 256 -52.22 6.35 19.56
CA ALA A 256 -53.33 6.34 18.59
C ALA A 256 -54.34 5.22 18.91
N LYS A 257 -53.88 4.03 19.35
CA LYS A 257 -54.73 2.91 19.75
C LYS A 257 -55.51 3.22 21.03
N VAL A 258 -54.85 3.76 22.03
CA VAL A 258 -55.52 4.17 23.30
C VAL A 258 -56.52 5.27 23.07
N SER A 259 -56.27 6.18 22.11
CA SER A 259 -57.18 7.27 21.74
C SER A 259 -58.32 6.85 20.83
N GLY A 260 -58.49 5.57 20.48
CA GLY A 260 -59.55 5.05 19.67
C GLY A 260 -59.52 5.49 18.16
N ARG A 261 -58.37 5.98 17.69
CA ARG A 261 -58.19 6.60 16.36
C ARG A 261 -57.67 5.65 15.26
N VAL A 262 -57.54 4.36 15.50
CA VAL A 262 -56.91 3.44 14.52
C VAL A 262 -57.96 2.59 13.83
N PRO A 263 -58.32 2.88 12.59
CA PRO A 263 -58.72 1.85 11.64
C PRO A 263 -57.46 1.25 11.03
N VAL A 264 -57.37 -0.09 11.01
CA VAL A 264 -56.16 -0.78 10.55
C VAL A 264 -56.10 -0.93 9.02
N PRO A 265 -55.35 -0.06 8.35
CA PRO A 265 -54.69 -0.44 7.13
C PRO A 265 -53.16 -0.20 7.30
N GLY A 266 -52.41 -1.20 7.69
CA GLY A 266 -50.99 -1.03 7.94
C GLY A 266 -50.08 -1.99 7.17
N TYR A 267 -50.65 -2.84 6.29
CA TYR A 267 -49.88 -3.89 5.62
C TYR A 267 -48.64 -3.34 4.85
N ALA A 268 -48.85 -2.27 4.06
CA ALA A 268 -47.75 -1.69 3.28
C ALA A 268 -46.65 -1.10 4.20
N ALA A 269 -47.02 -0.40 5.26
CA ALA A 269 -46.07 0.16 6.20
C ALA A 269 -45.26 -0.94 6.95
N ILE A 270 -45.93 -2.02 7.35
CA ILE A 270 -45.28 -3.18 8.00
C ILE A 270 -44.32 -3.84 7.02
N MET A 271 -44.72 -4.08 5.75
CA MET A 271 -43.84 -4.70 4.74
C MET A 271 -42.61 -3.84 4.46
N VAL A 272 -42.76 -2.51 4.33
CA VAL A 272 -41.63 -1.60 4.15
C VAL A 272 -40.68 -1.65 5.34
N ALA A 273 -41.21 -1.59 6.57
CA ALA A 273 -40.40 -1.69 7.78
C ALA A 273 -39.66 -3.02 7.88
N MET A 274 -40.35 -4.14 7.65
CA MET A 274 -39.72 -5.47 7.66
C MET A 274 -38.62 -5.60 6.62
N THR A 275 -38.86 -5.17 5.38
CA THR A 275 -37.86 -5.22 4.30
C THR A 275 -36.66 -4.34 4.62
N PHE A 276 -36.89 -3.14 5.18
CA PHE A 276 -35.81 -2.24 5.60
C PHE A 276 -34.93 -2.87 6.69
N PHE A 277 -35.54 -3.40 7.75
CA PHE A 277 -34.77 -4.03 8.82
C PHE A 277 -34.11 -5.33 8.39
N ALA A 278 -34.73 -6.13 7.52
CA ALA A 278 -34.10 -7.30 6.92
C ALA A 278 -32.84 -6.91 6.09
N GLY A 279 -32.95 -5.86 5.27
CA GLY A 279 -31.82 -5.32 4.51
C GLY A 279 -30.71 -4.78 5.43
N LEU A 280 -31.06 -4.07 6.48
CA LEU A 280 -30.11 -3.55 7.48
C LEU A 280 -29.38 -4.69 8.21
N ASN A 281 -30.11 -5.74 8.63
CA ASN A 281 -29.51 -6.93 9.23
C ASN A 281 -28.57 -7.65 8.27
N ALA A 282 -28.97 -7.83 7.01
CA ALA A 282 -28.10 -8.44 5.99
C ALA A 282 -26.81 -7.62 5.78
N LEU A 283 -26.90 -6.29 5.73
CA LEU A 283 -25.75 -5.40 5.65
C LEU A 283 -24.85 -5.56 6.88
N GLY A 284 -25.43 -5.60 8.08
CA GLY A 284 -24.71 -5.80 9.34
C GLY A 284 -23.95 -7.12 9.37
N LEU A 285 -24.61 -8.21 9.00
CA LEU A 285 -23.99 -9.53 8.90
C LEU A 285 -22.87 -9.56 7.86
N GLY A 286 -23.06 -8.90 6.72
CA GLY A 286 -22.02 -8.76 5.68
C GLY A 286 -20.79 -8.00 6.20
N LEU A 287 -20.99 -6.94 6.98
CA LEU A 287 -19.91 -6.17 7.57
C LEU A 287 -19.15 -7.00 8.63
N ILE A 288 -19.88 -7.64 9.56
CA ILE A 288 -19.30 -8.53 10.58
C ILE A 288 -18.54 -9.68 9.89
N GLY A 289 -19.14 -10.28 8.86
CA GLY A 289 -18.51 -11.32 8.05
C GLY A 289 -17.19 -10.86 7.42
N SER A 290 -17.10 -9.59 6.97
CA SER A 290 -15.88 -9.02 6.42
C SER A 290 -14.77 -8.90 7.48
N TYR A 291 -15.09 -8.48 8.70
CA TYR A 291 -14.12 -8.44 9.81
C TYR A 291 -13.72 -9.86 10.25
N ALA A 292 -14.68 -10.76 10.39
CA ALA A 292 -14.41 -12.15 10.74
C ALA A 292 -13.52 -12.85 9.71
N TRP A 293 -13.77 -12.60 8.41
CA TRP A 293 -12.93 -13.12 7.34
C TRP A 293 -11.49 -12.59 7.42
N ARG A 294 -11.29 -11.29 7.70
CA ARG A 294 -9.96 -10.70 7.85
C ARG A 294 -9.22 -11.26 9.06
N ALA A 295 -9.91 -11.39 10.21
CA ALA A 295 -9.35 -12.03 11.39
C ALA A 295 -8.94 -13.48 11.12
N TYR A 296 -9.78 -14.24 10.42
CA TYR A 296 -9.48 -15.61 10.00
C TYR A 296 -8.29 -15.68 9.03
N GLU A 297 -8.21 -14.79 8.01
CA GLU A 297 -7.06 -14.73 7.11
C GLU A 297 -5.75 -14.44 7.86
N ASN A 298 -5.78 -13.51 8.82
CA ASN A 298 -4.60 -13.19 9.65
C ASN A 298 -4.25 -14.34 10.61
N SER A 299 -5.21 -15.09 11.12
CA SER A 299 -4.97 -16.23 12.02
C SER A 299 -4.27 -17.40 11.33
N LYS A 300 -4.36 -17.50 9.99
CA LYS A 300 -3.67 -18.56 9.22
C LYS A 300 -2.15 -18.39 9.22
N GLN A 301 -1.63 -17.20 9.50
CA GLN A 301 -0.20 -16.86 9.50
C GLN A 301 0.57 -17.35 8.27
N ARG A 302 -0.10 -17.39 7.12
CA ARG A 302 0.54 -17.74 5.86
C ARG A 302 1.58 -16.68 5.49
N PRO A 303 2.75 -17.06 4.94
CA PRO A 303 3.72 -16.07 4.47
C PRO A 303 3.07 -15.17 3.41
N LEU A 304 3.36 -13.86 3.48
CA LEU A 304 2.80 -12.87 2.58
C LEU A 304 3.25 -13.06 1.13
N ALA A 305 4.44 -13.64 0.95
CA ALA A 305 4.94 -14.09 -0.34
C ALA A 305 5.75 -15.39 -0.15
N LEU A 306 5.91 -16.14 -1.24
CA LEU A 306 6.75 -17.34 -1.29
C LEU A 306 7.84 -17.10 -2.35
N VAL A 307 9.09 -17.11 -1.93
CA VAL A 307 10.25 -17.01 -2.81
C VAL A 307 10.48 -18.39 -3.44
N LEU A 308 10.45 -18.44 -4.77
CA LEU A 308 10.71 -19.65 -5.56
C LEU A 308 12.19 -19.82 -5.81
N ASP A 309 12.89 -18.71 -6.13
CA ASP A 309 14.30 -18.72 -6.47
C ASP A 309 14.98 -17.45 -5.96
N ARG A 310 16.28 -17.55 -5.65
CA ARG A 310 17.09 -16.43 -5.13
C ARG A 310 18.51 -16.53 -5.61
N HIS A 311 19.02 -15.45 -6.18
CA HIS A 311 20.43 -15.27 -6.55
C HIS A 311 21.01 -14.05 -5.86
N ALA A 312 22.31 -14.11 -5.55
CA ALA A 312 23.08 -12.98 -5.04
C ALA A 312 24.33 -12.83 -5.91
N PHE A 313 24.61 -11.59 -6.30
CA PHE A 313 25.74 -11.24 -7.14
C PHE A 313 26.56 -10.18 -6.42
N GLU A 314 27.88 -10.38 -6.39
CA GLU A 314 28.83 -9.37 -5.94
C GLU A 314 29.14 -8.44 -7.12
N GLY A 315 29.22 -7.13 -6.88
CA GLY A 315 29.55 -6.16 -7.93
C GLY A 315 30.95 -6.37 -8.49
N GLU A 316 31.17 -5.94 -9.74
CA GLU A 316 32.49 -6.07 -10.41
C GLU A 316 33.63 -5.40 -9.62
N ASP A 317 33.35 -4.32 -8.88
CA ASP A 317 34.33 -3.59 -8.05
C ASP A 317 34.70 -4.34 -6.75
N ALA A 318 34.05 -5.46 -6.45
CA ALA A 318 34.34 -6.29 -5.25
C ALA A 318 35.30 -7.46 -5.57
N ARG A 319 35.74 -7.60 -6.83
CA ARG A 319 36.74 -8.58 -7.28
C ARG A 319 38.10 -7.92 -7.42
#